data_6296402b0afc69855f8a6c5c68fb90eb
#
_entry.id   6296402b0afc69855f8a6c5c68fb90eb
#
_cell.length_a   1.000
_cell.length_b   1.000
_cell.length_c   1.000
_cell.angle_alpha   90.00
_cell.angle_beta   90.00
_cell.angle_gamma   90.00
#
_symmetry.space_group_name_H-M   'P 1'
#
loop_
_entity.id
_entity.type
_entity.pdbx_description
1 polymer ?
#
loop_
_entity_poly.entity_id
_entity_poly.type
_entity_poly.pdbx_seq_one_letter_code
_entity_poly.pdbx_strand_id
1 'polypeptide(L)'
;TWDNKGMIMMPGNEISASGPHILHVAPDRFVEPLMPRQEVINRIDEGAGLAVIAHPNWMGEFDGTKITQIQEWVGYHGLEIYNGLINRLQGSPYCTNKWDLMLSQGRRLWGFANDDSHNDDDIGNGWNVVCARERSVSAIREALKAGRFYASSGVEISRITVRGSRLTIETENARRIVGVSAFGRRVAIVDDSAIVLDMQEQWQYVRFECWGDGEQFAWTQPFWAK
;
A
#
# COMPACT_ATOMS: atom_id res chain seq x y z
N THR A 1 19.24 -19.02 20.09
CA THR A 1 17.85 -18.86 19.61
C THR A 1 17.48 -17.39 19.65
N TRP A 2 17.14 -16.84 18.51
CA TRP A 2 16.72 -15.45 18.41
C TRP A 2 15.35 -15.24 19.09
N ASP A 3 15.29 -14.31 20.05
CA ASP A 3 14.04 -13.97 20.75
C ASP A 3 13.23 -13.00 19.88
N ASN A 4 12.11 -13.46 19.34
CA ASN A 4 11.23 -12.65 18.50
C ASN A 4 10.36 -11.67 19.32
N LYS A 5 10.52 -11.62 20.66
CA LYS A 5 9.75 -10.74 21.57
C LYS A 5 8.24 -10.78 21.32
N GLY A 6 7.71 -11.92 20.95
CA GLY A 6 6.28 -12.12 20.63
C GLY A 6 5.86 -11.59 19.25
N MET A 7 6.79 -11.17 18.40
CA MET A 7 6.49 -10.81 17.00
C MET A 7 6.20 -12.06 16.17
N ILE A 8 5.30 -11.91 15.20
CA ILE A 8 5.09 -12.93 14.17
C ILE A 8 6.05 -12.63 13.02
N MET A 9 6.98 -13.56 12.77
CA MET A 9 7.87 -13.50 11.63
C MET A 9 7.15 -14.05 10.40
N MET A 10 6.84 -13.17 9.47
CA MET A 10 6.20 -13.54 8.21
C MET A 10 7.28 -13.63 7.12
N PRO A 11 7.33 -14.74 6.37
CA PRO A 11 8.28 -14.84 5.28
C PRO A 11 7.98 -13.79 4.20
N GLY A 12 9.03 -13.37 3.50
CA GLY A 12 8.95 -12.44 2.39
C GLY A 12 10.27 -12.37 1.67
N ASN A 13 10.27 -11.91 0.44
CA ASN A 13 11.46 -11.59 -0.30
C ASN A 13 11.19 -10.49 -1.31
N GLU A 14 12.21 -9.72 -1.60
CA GLU A 14 12.23 -8.79 -2.71
C GLU A 14 12.93 -9.42 -3.91
N ILE A 15 12.23 -9.44 -5.03
CA ILE A 15 12.74 -9.94 -6.30
C ILE A 15 13.29 -8.75 -7.08
N SER A 16 14.60 -8.49 -6.94
CA SER A 16 15.29 -7.29 -7.43
C SER A 16 16.15 -7.51 -8.66
N ALA A 17 16.48 -8.74 -9.00
CA ALA A 17 17.32 -9.03 -10.15
C ALA A 17 16.68 -8.64 -11.48
N SER A 18 17.44 -7.93 -12.34
CA SER A 18 17.09 -7.67 -13.75
C SER A 18 15.86 -6.77 -14.01
N GLY A 19 15.61 -5.75 -13.20
CA GLY A 19 14.59 -4.73 -13.48
C GLY A 19 13.79 -4.29 -12.26
N PRO A 20 12.62 -3.70 -12.45
CA PRO A 20 11.81 -3.21 -11.35
C PRO A 20 11.56 -4.25 -10.27
N HIS A 21 11.59 -3.84 -9.01
CA HIS A 21 11.51 -4.76 -7.90
C HIS A 21 10.06 -5.19 -7.61
N ILE A 22 9.90 -6.44 -7.19
CA ILE A 22 8.61 -7.00 -6.78
C ILE A 22 8.77 -7.60 -5.38
N LEU A 23 7.96 -7.13 -4.43
CA LEU A 23 7.86 -7.78 -3.13
C LEU A 23 6.96 -9.01 -3.25
N HIS A 24 7.47 -10.14 -2.78
CA HIS A 24 6.69 -11.35 -2.57
C HIS A 24 6.35 -11.46 -1.09
N VAL A 25 5.16 -11.02 -0.71
CA VAL A 25 4.71 -10.90 0.68
C VAL A 25 4.01 -12.18 1.12
N ALA A 26 4.38 -12.71 2.29
CA ALA A 26 3.82 -13.92 2.88
C ALA A 26 3.78 -15.13 1.92
N PRO A 27 4.90 -15.47 1.26
CA PRO A 27 4.96 -16.57 0.31
C PRO A 27 4.71 -17.94 0.96
N ASP A 28 4.25 -18.88 0.15
CA ASP A 28 4.19 -20.31 0.46
C ASP A 28 5.21 -21.13 -0.35
N ARG A 29 5.88 -20.46 -1.30
CA ARG A 29 6.88 -21.06 -2.19
C ARG A 29 7.96 -20.06 -2.59
N PHE A 30 9.09 -20.55 -3.03
CA PHE A 30 10.13 -19.74 -3.65
C PHE A 30 9.73 -19.40 -5.10
N VAL A 31 10.08 -18.19 -5.55
CA VAL A 31 9.96 -17.74 -6.94
C VAL A 31 11.33 -17.31 -7.44
N GLU A 32 11.72 -17.83 -8.60
CA GLU A 32 13.01 -17.55 -9.25
C GLU A 32 13.12 -16.07 -9.65
N PRO A 33 14.18 -15.34 -9.23
CA PRO A 33 14.28 -13.90 -9.42
C PRO A 33 14.64 -13.45 -10.84
N LEU A 34 15.21 -14.33 -11.67
CA LEU A 34 15.73 -13.99 -13.00
C LEU A 34 14.69 -14.03 -14.12
N MET A 35 13.43 -14.27 -13.78
CA MET A 35 12.33 -14.31 -14.76
C MET A 35 11.91 -12.90 -15.21
N PRO A 36 11.28 -12.76 -16.41
CA PRO A 36 10.53 -11.56 -16.75
C PRO A 36 9.49 -11.21 -15.68
N ARG A 37 9.31 -9.95 -15.38
CA ARG A 37 8.46 -9.50 -14.24
C ARG A 37 7.02 -10.00 -14.32
N GLN A 38 6.42 -10.09 -15.50
CA GLN A 38 5.09 -10.69 -15.62
C GLN A 38 5.08 -12.16 -15.19
N GLU A 39 6.12 -12.91 -15.50
CA GLU A 39 6.20 -14.31 -15.08
C GLU A 39 6.41 -14.45 -13.58
N VAL A 40 7.23 -13.59 -12.97
CA VAL A 40 7.37 -13.48 -11.51
C VAL A 40 6.01 -13.24 -10.86
N ILE A 41 5.23 -12.27 -11.38
CA ILE A 41 3.89 -11.96 -10.87
C ILE A 41 2.96 -13.18 -11.00
N ASN A 42 2.96 -13.84 -12.16
CA ASN A 42 2.15 -15.04 -12.39
C ASN A 42 2.49 -16.16 -11.39
N ARG A 43 3.77 -16.41 -11.15
CA ARG A 43 4.24 -17.41 -10.18
C ARG A 43 3.84 -17.10 -8.74
N ILE A 44 3.83 -15.82 -8.38
CA ILE A 44 3.34 -15.38 -7.07
C ILE A 44 1.82 -15.57 -6.97
N ASP A 45 1.07 -15.20 -8.02
CA ASP A 45 -0.40 -15.29 -8.06
C ASP A 45 -0.90 -16.74 -8.05
N GLU A 46 -0.13 -17.69 -8.61
CA GLU A 46 -0.38 -19.13 -8.49
C GLU A 46 -0.26 -19.66 -7.05
N GLY A 47 0.36 -18.91 -6.17
CA GLY A 47 0.61 -19.26 -4.77
C GLY A 47 -0.31 -18.53 -3.77
N ALA A 48 0.05 -18.65 -2.50
CA ALA A 48 -0.67 -17.97 -1.43
C ALA A 48 -0.19 -16.54 -1.18
N GLY A 49 1.00 -16.15 -1.64
CA GLY A 49 1.61 -14.84 -1.44
C GLY A 49 0.91 -13.69 -2.15
N LEU A 50 1.43 -12.48 -1.95
CA LEU A 50 1.01 -11.28 -2.69
C LEU A 50 2.21 -10.73 -3.48
N ALA A 51 1.97 -10.33 -4.73
CA ALA A 51 2.91 -9.56 -5.54
C ALA A 51 2.62 -8.07 -5.34
N VAL A 52 3.60 -7.31 -4.86
CA VAL A 52 3.50 -5.86 -4.70
C VAL A 52 4.65 -5.21 -5.47
N ILE A 53 4.36 -4.24 -6.34
CA ILE A 53 5.39 -3.51 -7.07
C ILE A 53 6.07 -2.55 -6.11
N ALA A 54 7.38 -2.72 -5.90
CA ALA A 54 8.17 -1.97 -4.94
C ALA A 54 8.57 -0.60 -5.50
N HIS A 55 8.65 0.41 -4.62
CA HIS A 55 9.17 1.78 -4.85
C HIS A 55 9.06 2.28 -6.31
N PRO A 56 7.86 2.36 -6.90
CA PRO A 56 7.72 2.59 -8.35
C PRO A 56 8.24 3.96 -8.81
N ASN A 57 8.47 4.92 -7.92
CA ASN A 57 8.99 6.26 -8.20
C ASN A 57 10.46 6.43 -7.79
N TRP A 58 11.18 5.36 -7.45
CA TRP A 58 12.63 5.41 -7.28
C TRP A 58 13.33 5.62 -8.62
N MET A 59 14.30 6.55 -8.67
CA MET A 59 15.00 6.98 -9.89
C MET A 59 16.51 6.67 -9.82
N GLY A 60 16.89 5.60 -9.13
CA GLY A 60 18.28 5.18 -8.95
C GLY A 60 18.87 4.49 -10.18
N GLU A 61 19.08 3.18 -10.09
CA GLU A 61 19.73 2.38 -11.14
C GLU A 61 18.87 2.22 -12.41
N PHE A 62 17.57 2.44 -12.30
CA PHE A 62 16.59 2.43 -13.39
C PHE A 62 15.48 3.45 -13.10
N ASP A 63 14.68 3.82 -14.10
CA ASP A 63 13.60 4.80 -13.99
C ASP A 63 12.39 4.31 -13.18
N GLY A 64 12.62 3.65 -12.05
CA GLY A 64 11.57 3.02 -11.26
C GLY A 64 10.75 2.03 -12.09
N THR A 65 9.49 1.84 -11.73
CA THR A 65 8.55 1.07 -12.57
C THR A 65 7.76 2.05 -13.43
N LYS A 66 7.99 2.02 -14.74
CA LYS A 66 7.28 2.90 -15.69
C LYS A 66 5.78 2.64 -15.61
N ILE A 67 4.99 3.71 -15.80
CA ILE A 67 3.52 3.57 -15.76
C ILE A 67 3.00 2.58 -16.82
N THR A 68 3.64 2.52 -17.99
CA THR A 68 3.32 1.55 -19.05
C THR A 68 3.51 0.11 -18.58
N GLN A 69 4.59 -0.19 -17.85
CA GLN A 69 4.83 -1.52 -17.27
C GLN A 69 3.77 -1.87 -16.23
N ILE A 70 3.42 -0.93 -15.33
CA ILE A 70 2.35 -1.10 -14.34
C ILE A 70 1.00 -1.38 -15.02
N GLN A 71 0.74 -0.73 -16.15
CA GLN A 71 -0.48 -0.94 -16.95
C GLN A 71 -0.50 -2.28 -17.69
N GLU A 72 0.63 -2.69 -18.22
CA GLU A 72 0.77 -3.94 -18.99
C GLU A 72 0.72 -5.19 -18.09
N TRP A 73 1.33 -5.13 -16.90
CA TRP A 73 1.37 -6.26 -15.99
C TRP A 73 -0.01 -6.52 -15.36
N VAL A 74 -0.31 -7.80 -15.17
CA VAL A 74 -1.57 -8.26 -14.56
C VAL A 74 -1.28 -9.27 -13.45
N GLY A 75 -2.23 -9.43 -12.50
CA GLY A 75 -2.11 -10.41 -11.42
C GLY A 75 -1.33 -9.92 -10.19
N TYR A 76 -0.74 -8.71 -10.21
CA TYR A 76 -0.18 -8.13 -8.99
C TYR A 76 -1.27 -7.55 -8.09
N HIS A 77 -1.00 -7.52 -6.78
CA HIS A 77 -2.00 -7.20 -5.75
C HIS A 77 -1.96 -5.73 -5.31
N GLY A 78 -0.84 -5.04 -5.51
CA GLY A 78 -0.69 -3.67 -5.06
C GLY A 78 0.60 -3.00 -5.49
N LEU A 79 0.73 -1.75 -5.03
CA LEU A 79 1.92 -0.90 -5.22
C LEU A 79 2.41 -0.42 -3.86
N GLU A 80 3.70 -0.26 -3.68
CA GLU A 80 4.21 0.64 -2.65
C GLU A 80 3.82 2.06 -3.04
N ILE A 81 2.91 2.65 -2.27
CA ILE A 81 2.49 4.04 -2.42
C ILE A 81 3.35 4.99 -1.59
N TYR A 82 4.11 4.42 -0.64
CA TYR A 82 5.13 5.09 0.13
C TYR A 82 6.27 4.11 0.44
N ASN A 83 7.50 4.59 0.24
CA ASN A 83 8.73 3.86 0.55
C ASN A 83 9.66 4.77 1.35
N GLY A 84 9.96 4.38 2.60
CA GLY A 84 10.73 5.20 3.54
C GLY A 84 12.17 5.44 3.11
N LEU A 85 12.82 4.45 2.49
CA LEU A 85 14.20 4.55 2.01
C LEU A 85 14.40 5.66 0.98
N ILE A 86 13.40 5.85 0.09
CA ILE A 86 13.50 6.84 -1.00
C ILE A 86 13.55 8.28 -0.50
N ASN A 87 13.18 8.56 0.76
CA ASN A 87 13.37 9.89 1.36
C ASN A 87 14.83 10.37 1.31
N ARG A 88 15.81 9.44 1.31
CA ARG A 88 17.23 9.75 1.23
C ARG A 88 17.90 9.34 -0.09
N LEU A 89 17.13 8.87 -1.06
CA LEU A 89 17.59 8.47 -2.39
C LEU A 89 16.97 9.36 -3.48
N GLN A 90 17.25 9.02 -4.74
CA GLN A 90 16.72 9.75 -5.88
C GLN A 90 15.28 9.33 -6.20
N GLY A 91 14.42 10.27 -6.54
CA GLY A 91 13.05 10.05 -6.92
C GLY A 91 12.06 10.59 -5.90
N SER A 92 10.91 9.96 -5.80
CA SER A 92 9.85 10.33 -4.86
C SER A 92 9.48 9.12 -3.99
N PRO A 93 9.43 9.29 -2.66
CA PRO A 93 8.95 8.25 -1.77
C PRO A 93 7.46 7.93 -1.99
N TYR A 94 6.70 8.85 -2.60
CA TYR A 94 5.27 8.72 -2.82
C TYR A 94 4.95 8.23 -4.23
N CYS A 95 4.00 7.29 -4.34
CA CYS A 95 3.50 6.74 -5.60
C CYS A 95 1.96 6.72 -5.69
N THR A 96 1.28 7.58 -4.95
CA THR A 96 -0.19 7.69 -4.97
C THR A 96 -0.72 8.10 -6.35
N ASN A 97 0.05 8.83 -7.14
CA ASN A 97 -0.29 9.24 -8.51
C ASN A 97 -0.47 8.04 -9.47
N LYS A 98 0.47 7.09 -9.44
CA LYS A 98 0.36 5.86 -10.27
C LYS A 98 -0.75 4.95 -9.75
N TRP A 99 -0.91 4.88 -8.41
CA TRP A 99 -1.98 4.12 -7.81
C TRP A 99 -3.36 4.66 -8.21
N ASP A 100 -3.61 5.97 -8.07
CA ASP A 100 -4.87 6.60 -8.48
C ASP A 100 -5.18 6.39 -9.97
N LEU A 101 -4.15 6.42 -10.83
CA LEU A 101 -4.34 6.15 -12.25
C LEU A 101 -4.83 4.70 -12.48
N MET A 102 -4.23 3.72 -11.80
CA MET A 102 -4.65 2.32 -11.90
C MET A 102 -6.05 2.09 -11.36
N LEU A 103 -6.36 2.66 -10.20
CA LEU A 103 -7.69 2.60 -9.60
C LEU A 103 -8.75 3.21 -10.54
N SER A 104 -8.42 4.33 -11.21
CA SER A 104 -9.31 5.02 -12.16
C SER A 104 -9.54 4.23 -13.45
N GLN A 105 -8.65 3.31 -13.77
CA GLN A 105 -8.81 2.33 -14.86
C GLN A 105 -9.60 1.08 -14.42
N GLY A 106 -10.16 1.08 -13.21
CA GLY A 106 -10.98 -0.01 -12.68
C GLY A 106 -10.18 -1.16 -12.06
N ARG A 107 -8.85 -1.01 -11.92
CA ARG A 107 -8.04 -2.05 -11.25
C ARG A 107 -8.25 -2.00 -9.75
N ARG A 108 -8.45 -3.17 -9.13
CA ARG A 108 -8.56 -3.32 -7.69
C ARG A 108 -7.19 -3.65 -7.10
N LEU A 109 -6.45 -2.63 -6.72
CA LEU A 109 -5.09 -2.72 -6.20
C LEU A 109 -4.99 -2.05 -4.82
N TRP A 110 -4.15 -2.62 -3.96
CA TRP A 110 -3.91 -2.10 -2.62
C TRP A 110 -2.67 -1.21 -2.58
N GLY A 111 -2.69 -0.22 -1.70
CA GLY A 111 -1.55 0.66 -1.43
C GLY A 111 -0.81 0.22 -0.18
N PHE A 112 0.50 0.01 -0.29
CA PHE A 112 1.39 -0.40 0.80
C PHE A 112 2.36 0.71 1.16
N ALA A 113 2.72 0.84 2.44
CA ALA A 113 3.84 1.64 2.90
C ALA A 113 4.88 0.72 3.56
N ASN A 114 6.14 0.90 3.22
CA ASN A 114 7.22 0.10 3.79
C ASN A 114 8.45 0.96 4.07
N ASP A 115 9.28 0.51 5.01
CA ASP A 115 10.56 1.14 5.36
C ASP A 115 11.59 0.97 4.26
N ASP A 116 11.68 -0.23 3.68
CA ASP A 116 12.76 -0.67 2.81
C ASP A 116 14.13 -0.51 3.52
N SER A 117 14.18 -1.03 4.76
CA SER A 117 15.28 -0.76 5.69
C SER A 117 16.59 -1.40 5.25
N HIS A 118 17.64 -0.58 5.16
CA HIS A 118 19.02 -1.00 4.91
C HIS A 118 19.94 -0.68 6.10
N ASN A 119 19.50 0.22 6.99
CA ASN A 119 20.18 0.62 8.22
C ASN A 119 19.15 0.81 9.35
N ASP A 120 19.63 0.92 10.58
CA ASP A 120 18.76 1.11 11.75
C ASP A 120 17.91 2.40 11.66
N ASP A 121 18.45 3.46 11.05
CA ASP A 121 17.75 4.74 10.85
C ASP A 121 16.61 4.67 9.82
N ASP A 122 16.55 3.61 9.03
CA ASP A 122 15.48 3.40 8.05
C ASP A 122 14.23 2.78 8.70
N ILE A 123 14.33 2.27 9.94
CA ILE A 123 13.25 1.55 10.61
C ILE A 123 12.19 2.51 11.15
N GLY A 124 10.91 2.25 10.86
CA GLY A 124 9.78 3.01 11.37
C GLY A 124 9.41 4.22 10.52
N ASN A 125 9.86 4.27 9.26
CA ASN A 125 9.50 5.32 8.30
C ASN A 125 8.20 5.02 7.55
N GLY A 126 7.84 3.72 7.40
CA GLY A 126 6.63 3.31 6.73
C GLY A 126 6.17 1.90 7.11
N TRP A 127 4.89 1.72 7.36
CA TRP A 127 4.33 0.43 7.76
C TRP A 127 2.87 0.25 7.34
N ASN A 128 2.34 -0.97 7.52
CA ASN A 128 0.96 -1.30 7.26
C ASN A 128 0.28 -1.77 8.55
N VAL A 129 -0.84 -1.16 8.90
CA VAL A 129 -1.65 -1.56 10.06
C VAL A 129 -2.76 -2.49 9.60
N VAL A 130 -2.67 -3.76 10.02
CA VAL A 130 -3.50 -4.84 9.49
C VAL A 130 -4.62 -5.22 10.44
N CYS A 131 -5.86 -5.23 9.97
CA CYS A 131 -7.03 -5.71 10.70
C CYS A 131 -7.22 -7.22 10.44
N ALA A 132 -6.47 -8.04 11.16
CA ALA A 132 -6.55 -9.50 11.10
C ALA A 132 -7.47 -10.04 12.21
N ARG A 133 -8.10 -11.21 11.97
CA ARG A 133 -8.99 -11.87 12.95
C ARG A 133 -8.24 -12.46 14.12
N GLU A 134 -6.98 -12.84 13.89
CA GLU A 134 -6.07 -13.42 14.88
C GLU A 134 -4.62 -13.12 14.52
N ARG A 135 -3.72 -13.31 15.46
CA ARG A 135 -2.27 -13.14 15.27
C ARG A 135 -1.65 -14.40 14.64
N SER A 136 -1.86 -14.60 13.34
CA SER A 136 -1.24 -15.67 12.57
C SER A 136 -0.84 -15.19 11.17
N VAL A 137 0.17 -15.80 10.56
CA VAL A 137 0.61 -15.48 9.19
C VAL A 137 -0.54 -15.63 8.20
N SER A 138 -1.35 -16.67 8.34
CA SER A 138 -2.50 -16.92 7.45
C SER A 138 -3.57 -15.83 7.57
N ALA A 139 -3.91 -15.41 8.80
CA ALA A 139 -4.91 -14.37 9.03
C ALA A 139 -4.43 -12.98 8.57
N ILE A 140 -3.13 -12.68 8.75
CA ILE A 140 -2.52 -11.45 8.25
C ILE A 140 -2.54 -11.45 6.71
N ARG A 141 -2.11 -12.54 6.07
CA ARG A 141 -2.13 -12.67 4.61
C ARG A 141 -3.55 -12.53 4.03
N GLU A 142 -4.53 -13.17 4.65
CA GLU A 142 -5.95 -13.04 4.25
C GLU A 142 -6.42 -11.59 4.37
N ALA A 143 -6.05 -10.90 5.45
CA ALA A 143 -6.40 -9.51 5.65
C ALA A 143 -5.76 -8.60 4.58
N LEU A 144 -4.48 -8.81 4.27
CA LEU A 144 -3.79 -8.07 3.21
C LEU A 144 -4.42 -8.31 1.84
N LYS A 145 -4.71 -9.56 1.47
CA LYS A 145 -5.40 -9.89 0.21
C LYS A 145 -6.78 -9.24 0.10
N ALA A 146 -7.48 -9.11 1.22
CA ALA A 146 -8.81 -8.51 1.27
C ALA A 146 -8.80 -6.97 1.43
N GLY A 147 -7.64 -6.32 1.48
CA GLY A 147 -7.52 -4.86 1.70
C GLY A 147 -7.95 -4.41 3.11
N ARG A 148 -7.93 -5.31 4.09
CA ARG A 148 -8.25 -4.98 5.49
C ARG A 148 -7.01 -4.47 6.22
N PHE A 149 -6.49 -3.35 5.76
CA PHE A 149 -5.34 -2.66 6.34
C PHE A 149 -5.31 -1.21 5.86
N TYR A 150 -4.49 -0.40 6.47
CA TYR A 150 -4.11 0.91 5.96
C TYR A 150 -2.59 1.07 5.97
N ALA A 151 -2.07 1.91 5.09
CA ALA A 151 -0.66 2.27 5.01
C ALA A 151 -0.40 3.52 5.86
N SER A 152 0.76 3.63 6.51
CA SER A 152 1.10 4.78 7.36
C SER A 152 2.59 5.11 7.31
N SER A 153 2.89 6.41 7.47
CA SER A 153 4.21 6.96 7.78
C SER A 153 4.17 7.81 9.07
N GLY A 154 3.17 7.59 9.96
CA GLY A 154 3.09 8.29 11.24
C GLY A 154 1.69 8.65 11.72
N VAL A 155 0.69 8.67 10.86
CA VAL A 155 -0.70 8.89 11.29
C VAL A 155 -1.34 7.56 11.68
N GLU A 156 -2.04 7.56 12.82
CA GLU A 156 -2.81 6.43 13.32
C GLU A 156 -4.30 6.62 13.02
N ILE A 157 -4.89 5.69 12.27
CA ILE A 157 -6.33 5.61 12.06
C ILE A 157 -6.91 4.71 13.15
N SER A 158 -7.69 5.30 14.06
CA SER A 158 -8.29 4.59 15.19
C SER A 158 -9.58 3.86 14.81
N ARG A 159 -10.30 4.37 13.79
CA ARG A 159 -11.53 3.73 13.35
C ARG A 159 -11.84 3.97 11.88
N ILE A 160 -12.30 2.91 11.21
CA ILE A 160 -12.91 2.97 9.89
C ILE A 160 -14.29 2.32 9.98
N THR A 161 -15.35 3.06 9.63
CA THR A 161 -16.72 2.54 9.62
C THR A 161 -17.35 2.73 8.24
N VAL A 162 -17.98 1.66 7.75
CA VAL A 162 -18.73 1.66 6.48
C VAL A 162 -20.17 1.26 6.77
N ARG A 163 -21.14 2.16 6.51
CA ARG A 163 -22.56 1.88 6.68
C ARG A 163 -23.32 2.33 5.43
N GLY A 164 -23.59 1.38 4.55
CA GLY A 164 -24.15 1.69 3.23
C GLY A 164 -23.14 2.51 2.40
N SER A 165 -23.57 3.71 1.98
CA SER A 165 -22.70 4.69 1.30
C SER A 165 -21.88 5.55 2.27
N ARG A 166 -22.22 5.58 3.55
CA ARG A 166 -21.56 6.42 4.55
C ARG A 166 -20.27 5.82 5.03
N LEU A 167 -19.19 6.58 4.86
CA LEU A 167 -17.83 6.27 5.31
C LEU A 167 -17.49 7.22 6.47
N THR A 168 -16.92 6.66 7.54
CA THR A 168 -16.39 7.44 8.66
C THR A 168 -14.96 7.02 8.90
N ILE A 169 -14.04 7.98 8.92
CA ILE A 169 -12.63 7.79 9.28
C ILE A 169 -12.35 8.64 10.51
N GLU A 170 -11.80 8.03 11.55
CA GLU A 170 -11.36 8.70 12.77
C GLU A 170 -9.87 8.39 12.98
N THR A 171 -9.10 9.40 13.37
CA THR A 171 -7.64 9.31 13.57
C THR A 171 -7.24 9.89 14.90
N GLU A 172 -6.09 9.45 15.45
CA GLU A 172 -5.57 9.97 16.72
C GLU A 172 -4.80 11.29 16.52
N ASN A 173 -4.11 11.45 15.39
CA ASN A 173 -3.14 12.53 15.22
C ASN A 173 -3.17 13.21 13.83
N ALA A 174 -4.17 12.98 13.00
CA ALA A 174 -4.33 13.76 11.77
C ALA A 174 -4.77 15.19 12.07
N ARG A 175 -4.28 16.14 11.26
CA ARG A 175 -4.68 17.56 11.23
C ARG A 175 -5.61 17.86 10.08
N ARG A 176 -5.57 17.01 9.06
CA ARG A 176 -6.40 17.13 7.85
C ARG A 176 -6.72 15.75 7.31
N ILE A 177 -7.92 15.57 6.83
CA ILE A 177 -8.33 14.36 6.10
C ILE A 177 -8.87 14.76 4.73
N VAL A 178 -8.36 14.11 3.69
CA VAL A 178 -8.71 14.36 2.29
C VAL A 178 -9.32 13.10 1.70
N GLY A 179 -10.55 13.19 1.22
CA GLY A 179 -11.17 12.17 0.38
C GLY A 179 -10.70 12.33 -1.07
N VAL A 180 -10.12 11.27 -1.63
CA VAL A 180 -9.54 11.23 -2.98
C VAL A 180 -10.29 10.20 -3.82
N SER A 181 -10.69 10.58 -5.03
CA SER A 181 -11.38 9.74 -6.01
C SER A 181 -10.61 9.70 -7.32
N ALA A 182 -11.27 9.27 -8.40
CA ALA A 182 -10.67 9.03 -9.71
C ALA A 182 -9.70 10.14 -10.14
N PHE A 183 -8.55 9.72 -10.67
CA PHE A 183 -7.44 10.57 -11.12
C PHE A 183 -6.87 11.50 -10.04
N GLY A 184 -6.92 11.09 -8.77
CA GLY A 184 -6.41 11.89 -7.65
C GLY A 184 -7.28 13.11 -7.32
N ARG A 185 -8.53 13.17 -7.80
CA ARG A 185 -9.44 14.29 -7.53
C ARG A 185 -9.84 14.30 -6.06
N ARG A 186 -9.56 15.42 -5.39
CA ARG A 186 -10.02 15.67 -4.02
C ARG A 186 -11.51 15.95 -4.03
N VAL A 187 -12.30 15.09 -3.39
CA VAL A 187 -13.77 15.16 -3.33
C VAL A 187 -14.29 15.64 -1.98
N ALA A 188 -13.44 15.59 -0.95
CA ALA A 188 -13.72 16.14 0.37
C ALA A 188 -12.40 16.55 1.04
N ILE A 189 -12.44 17.62 1.83
CA ILE A 189 -11.32 18.08 2.65
C ILE A 189 -11.87 18.57 3.97
N VAL A 190 -11.34 18.10 5.09
CA VAL A 190 -11.62 18.61 6.43
C VAL A 190 -10.32 18.84 7.17
N ASP A 191 -10.21 19.94 7.90
CA ASP A 191 -9.12 20.25 8.80
C ASP A 191 -9.49 19.75 10.21
N ASP A 192 -9.55 18.43 10.36
CA ASP A 192 -9.99 17.75 11.59
C ASP A 192 -9.36 16.34 11.64
N SER A 193 -9.44 15.71 12.80
CA SER A 193 -9.05 14.32 13.05
C SER A 193 -10.08 13.28 12.61
N ALA A 194 -11.27 13.71 12.17
CA ALA A 194 -12.33 12.82 11.71
C ALA A 194 -13.06 13.37 10.49
N ILE A 195 -13.55 12.48 9.63
CA ILE A 195 -14.40 12.81 8.48
C ILE A 195 -15.56 11.83 8.37
N VAL A 196 -16.73 12.37 8.01
CA VAL A 196 -17.88 11.58 7.55
C VAL A 196 -18.16 11.97 6.11
N LEU A 197 -18.22 11.00 5.21
CA LEU A 197 -18.44 11.21 3.79
C LEU A 197 -19.46 10.20 3.27
N ASP A 198 -20.48 10.69 2.59
CA ASP A 198 -21.41 9.84 1.84
C ASP A 198 -20.87 9.66 0.41
N MET A 199 -20.52 8.42 0.08
CA MET A 199 -19.99 8.05 -1.23
C MET A 199 -21.03 8.29 -2.32
N GLN A 200 -20.65 9.02 -3.37
CA GLN A 200 -21.51 9.32 -4.50
C GLN A 200 -21.44 8.19 -5.54
N GLU A 201 -22.57 7.85 -6.17
CA GLU A 201 -22.65 6.80 -7.17
C GLU A 201 -21.72 7.01 -8.38
N GLN A 202 -21.47 8.28 -8.76
CA GLN A 202 -20.59 8.63 -9.88
C GLN A 202 -19.08 8.48 -9.53
N TRP A 203 -18.72 8.25 -8.28
CA TRP A 203 -17.34 7.98 -7.92
C TRP A 203 -17.08 6.47 -8.06
N GLN A 204 -16.09 6.12 -8.86
CA GLN A 204 -15.68 4.73 -9.00
C GLN A 204 -15.15 4.17 -7.68
N TYR A 205 -14.39 5.00 -6.96
CA TYR A 205 -13.85 4.71 -5.63
C TYR A 205 -13.68 6.01 -4.84
N VAL A 206 -13.49 5.87 -3.55
CA VAL A 206 -12.90 6.90 -2.70
C VAL A 206 -11.88 6.24 -1.77
N ARG A 207 -10.78 6.91 -1.54
CA ARG A 207 -9.79 6.59 -0.52
C ARG A 207 -9.50 7.83 0.30
N PHE A 208 -8.91 7.68 1.48
CA PHE A 208 -8.60 8.82 2.33
C PHE A 208 -7.09 8.94 2.52
N GLU A 209 -6.63 10.18 2.51
CA GLU A 209 -5.30 10.59 2.96
C GLU A 209 -5.47 11.36 4.25
N CYS A 210 -4.89 10.85 5.33
CA CYS A 210 -4.90 11.49 6.63
C CYS A 210 -3.52 12.13 6.85
N TRP A 211 -3.47 13.43 6.96
CA TRP A 211 -2.25 14.22 7.07
C TRP A 211 -2.01 14.62 8.52
N GLY A 212 -0.88 14.22 9.09
CA GLY A 212 -0.43 14.58 10.43
C GLY A 212 0.49 15.80 10.43
N ASP A 213 1.30 15.91 11.46
CA ASP A 213 2.34 16.95 11.54
C ASP A 213 3.55 16.55 10.68
N GLY A 214 4.18 17.54 10.01
CA GLY A 214 5.33 17.30 9.15
C GLY A 214 4.97 16.42 7.93
N GLU A 215 5.74 15.35 7.74
CA GLU A 215 5.55 14.38 6.63
C GLU A 215 4.87 13.08 7.07
N GLN A 216 4.03 13.16 8.11
CA GLN A 216 3.27 12.02 8.60
C GLN A 216 1.96 11.88 7.84
N PHE A 217 1.71 10.67 7.34
CA PHE A 217 0.50 10.34 6.60
C PHE A 217 -0.07 9.00 7.04
N ALA A 218 -1.37 8.80 6.76
CA ALA A 218 -1.96 7.48 6.57
C ALA A 218 -2.85 7.47 5.33
N TRP A 219 -2.90 6.32 4.67
CA TRP A 219 -3.71 6.10 3.47
C TRP A 219 -4.61 4.90 3.68
N THR A 220 -5.93 5.11 3.59
CA THR A 220 -6.85 3.97 3.59
C THR A 220 -6.76 3.22 2.27
N GLN A 221 -7.18 1.96 2.26
CA GLN A 221 -7.48 1.27 1.02
C GLN A 221 -8.72 1.88 0.34
N PRO A 222 -8.89 1.71 -0.99
CA PRO A 222 -10.04 2.27 -1.70
C PRO A 222 -11.35 1.60 -1.27
N PHE A 223 -12.38 2.42 -1.08
CA PHE A 223 -13.77 2.00 -0.96
C PHE A 223 -14.41 2.13 -2.35
N TRP A 224 -14.99 1.07 -2.86
CA TRP A 224 -15.57 1.02 -4.21
C TRP A 224 -17.05 1.31 -4.18
N ALA A 225 -17.56 2.05 -5.17
CA ALA A 225 -18.98 2.18 -5.39
C ALA A 225 -19.59 0.79 -5.70
N LYS A 226 -20.81 0.58 -5.23
CA LYS A 226 -21.55 -0.67 -5.48
C LYS A 226 -22.20 -0.63 -6.85
#